data_0f12a27fa864641739931c61fc55734e
#
_entry.id   0f12a27fa864641739931c61fc55734e
#
_cell.length_a   1.000
_cell.length_b   1.000
_cell.length_c   1.000
_cell.angle_alpha   90.00
_cell.angle_beta   90.00
_cell.angle_gamma   90.00
#
_symmetry.space_group_name_H-M   'P 1'
#
loop_
_entity.id
_entity.type
_entity.pdbx_description
1 polymer ?
#
loop_
_entity_poly.entity_id
_entity_poly.type
_entity_poly.pdbx_seq_one_letter_code
_entity_poly.pdbx_strand_id
1 'polypeptide(L)'
;MESLRIGNRTVSYRAYGRDVDAQRPPVVLVHGAGGNHLMWPAQVRHLPNTAVYALDLPGHGASPGPSTSDISAYSEIVRDFVDALELPWFLLAGHSMGGAIALDFALAYAYRLAAIMVVGGGARMRVASPLLEGVVHDFEATTATITDYSYHPDTPAAEKELYLRHLRESDPHVLYGDFVACHNFDVVDRLPTLTTPALFVCGLQDRMTPPERSIYLHNHVGGSELLLVDNAGHNVMIEQPQQVADSLQAFLAKVAL
;
A
#
# COMPACT_ATOMS: atom_id res chain seq x y z
N MET A 1 5.72 4.42 -18.54
CA MET A 1 5.75 3.15 -17.80
C MET A 1 7.06 2.47 -18.12
N GLU A 2 7.79 2.07 -17.11
CA GLU A 2 9.02 1.30 -17.21
C GLU A 2 8.76 -0.11 -16.72
N SER A 3 9.64 -1.05 -17.02
CA SER A 3 9.50 -2.42 -16.55
C SER A 3 10.87 -3.04 -16.25
N LEU A 4 10.92 -3.88 -15.23
CA LEU A 4 12.08 -4.68 -14.87
C LEU A 4 11.75 -6.16 -14.99
N ARG A 5 12.69 -6.93 -15.50
CA ARG A 5 12.61 -8.39 -15.47
C ARG A 5 13.27 -8.90 -14.18
N ILE A 6 12.47 -9.55 -13.35
CA ILE A 6 12.87 -10.08 -12.05
C ILE A 6 12.68 -11.60 -12.09
N GLY A 7 13.75 -12.34 -12.30
CA GLY A 7 13.66 -13.77 -12.55
C GLY A 7 12.81 -14.08 -13.81
N ASN A 8 11.70 -14.77 -13.62
CA ASN A 8 10.74 -15.10 -14.67
C ASN A 8 9.54 -14.12 -14.75
N ARG A 9 9.52 -13.08 -13.91
CA ARG A 9 8.44 -12.09 -13.83
C ARG A 9 8.86 -10.78 -14.48
N THR A 10 7.87 -9.99 -14.91
CA THR A 10 8.05 -8.60 -15.32
C THR A 10 7.26 -7.72 -14.36
N VAL A 11 7.91 -6.75 -13.72
CA VAL A 11 7.29 -5.77 -12.83
C VAL A 11 7.36 -4.41 -13.50
N SER A 12 6.21 -3.82 -13.74
CA SER A 12 6.06 -2.47 -14.31
C SER A 12 6.00 -1.44 -13.19
N TYR A 13 6.51 -0.25 -13.45
CA TYR A 13 6.53 0.83 -12.47
C TYR A 13 6.59 2.20 -13.14
N ARG A 14 6.32 3.23 -12.36
CA ARG A 14 6.59 4.63 -12.69
C ARG A 14 7.62 5.19 -11.72
N ALA A 15 8.60 5.89 -12.26
CA ALA A 15 9.57 6.63 -11.47
C ALA A 15 9.37 8.14 -11.64
N TYR A 16 9.53 8.86 -10.55
CA TYR A 16 9.38 10.31 -10.44
C TYR A 16 10.58 10.86 -9.67
N GLY A 17 11.04 12.07 -10.01
CA GLY A 17 12.09 12.77 -9.26
C GLY A 17 13.45 12.08 -9.24
N ARG A 18 13.89 11.40 -10.31
CA ARG A 18 15.17 10.67 -10.37
C ARG A 18 16.41 11.57 -10.33
N ASP A 19 16.28 12.79 -10.82
CA ASP A 19 17.41 13.74 -10.96
C ASP A 19 17.60 14.62 -9.73
N VAL A 20 17.05 14.22 -8.59
CA VAL A 20 17.20 14.94 -7.32
C VAL A 20 18.46 14.47 -6.60
N ASP A 21 19.18 15.42 -5.99
CA ASP A 21 20.30 15.12 -5.09
C ASP A 21 19.79 14.31 -3.89
N ALA A 22 20.16 13.03 -3.85
CA ALA A 22 19.55 12.03 -2.99
C ALA A 22 20.06 12.09 -1.54
N GLN A 23 19.83 13.20 -0.85
CA GLN A 23 20.01 13.28 0.61
C GLN A 23 18.88 12.61 1.40
N ARG A 24 17.83 12.17 0.70
CA ARG A 24 16.67 11.50 1.29
C ARG A 24 16.53 10.08 0.76
N PRO A 25 16.05 9.12 1.57
CA PRO A 25 15.78 7.79 1.06
C PRO A 25 14.72 7.88 -0.06
N PRO A 26 14.91 7.17 -1.18
CA PRO A 26 13.86 7.03 -2.17
C PRO A 26 12.62 6.36 -1.55
N VAL A 27 11.45 6.65 -2.12
CA VAL A 27 10.17 6.08 -1.68
C VAL A 27 9.71 5.05 -2.68
N VAL A 28 9.37 3.86 -2.19
CA VAL A 28 8.73 2.80 -2.97
C VAL A 28 7.28 2.71 -2.54
N LEU A 29 6.35 2.86 -3.49
CA LEU A 29 4.90 2.88 -3.28
C LEU A 29 4.27 1.57 -3.75
N VAL A 30 3.58 0.85 -2.85
CA VAL A 30 2.88 -0.40 -3.12
C VAL A 30 1.37 -0.20 -2.92
N HIS A 31 0.60 -0.52 -3.96
CA HIS A 31 -0.86 -0.38 -3.97
C HIS A 31 -1.58 -1.46 -3.13
N GLY A 32 -2.88 -1.27 -2.91
CA GLY A 32 -3.77 -2.25 -2.27
C GLY A 32 -4.29 -3.31 -3.24
N ALA A 33 -5.12 -4.22 -2.72
CA ALA A 33 -5.74 -5.30 -3.47
C ALA A 33 -6.49 -4.78 -4.71
N GLY A 34 -6.30 -5.46 -5.86
CA GLY A 34 -6.89 -5.08 -7.14
C GLY A 34 -6.47 -3.71 -7.69
N GLY A 35 -5.51 -3.03 -7.04
CA GLY A 35 -5.05 -1.69 -7.41
C GLY A 35 -3.91 -1.69 -8.43
N ASN A 36 -3.30 -0.52 -8.60
CA ASN A 36 -2.09 -0.31 -9.40
C ASN A 36 -1.41 1.01 -8.96
N HIS A 37 -0.31 1.39 -9.60
CA HIS A 37 0.45 2.61 -9.29
C HIS A 37 -0.37 3.92 -9.31
N LEU A 38 -1.50 3.98 -10.02
CA LEU A 38 -2.35 5.17 -10.10
C LEU A 38 -3.17 5.41 -8.82
N MET A 39 -3.26 4.41 -7.94
CA MET A 39 -3.89 4.57 -6.63
C MET A 39 -3.16 5.59 -5.74
N TRP A 40 -1.91 5.88 -6.03
CA TRP A 40 -1.17 6.93 -5.36
C TRP A 40 -1.37 8.26 -6.09
N PRO A 41 -1.88 9.32 -5.42
CA PRO A 41 -2.14 10.61 -6.05
C PRO A 41 -0.86 11.36 -6.42
N ALA A 42 -0.99 12.35 -7.30
CA ALA A 42 0.15 13.13 -7.79
C ALA A 42 0.96 13.77 -6.65
N GLN A 43 0.31 14.24 -5.58
CA GLN A 43 0.95 14.85 -4.41
C GLN A 43 1.93 13.90 -3.73
N VAL A 44 1.62 12.60 -3.66
CA VAL A 44 2.50 11.58 -3.07
C VAL A 44 3.56 11.11 -4.08
N ARG A 45 3.21 11.05 -5.37
CA ARG A 45 4.15 10.62 -6.42
C ARG A 45 5.22 11.67 -6.76
N HIS A 46 4.95 12.96 -6.52
CA HIS A 46 5.84 14.08 -6.84
C HIS A 46 6.33 14.80 -5.57
N LEU A 47 6.86 14.04 -4.62
CA LEU A 47 7.44 14.63 -3.41
C LEU A 47 8.67 15.48 -3.76
N PRO A 48 8.82 16.69 -3.17
CA PRO A 48 9.98 17.54 -3.40
C PRO A 48 11.29 16.84 -3.00
N ASN A 49 12.31 16.94 -3.87
CA ASN A 49 13.66 16.42 -3.63
C ASN A 49 13.67 14.94 -3.19
N THR A 50 12.80 14.12 -3.76
CA THR A 50 12.66 12.71 -3.41
C THR A 50 12.40 11.87 -4.66
N ALA A 51 13.19 10.84 -4.88
CA ALA A 51 12.91 9.85 -5.90
C ALA A 51 11.76 8.94 -5.44
N VAL A 52 10.74 8.76 -6.26
CA VAL A 52 9.56 7.94 -5.93
C VAL A 52 9.35 6.89 -7.01
N TYR A 53 9.17 5.64 -6.60
CA TYR A 53 8.91 4.50 -7.46
C TYR A 53 7.56 3.88 -7.10
N ALA A 54 6.58 4.02 -7.98
CA ALA A 54 5.26 3.40 -7.79
C ALA A 54 5.15 2.17 -8.69
N LEU A 55 5.09 0.98 -8.10
CA LEU A 55 5.09 -0.28 -8.83
C LEU A 55 3.67 -0.83 -9.03
N ASP A 56 3.51 -1.62 -10.08
CA ASP A 56 2.38 -2.52 -10.26
C ASP A 56 2.84 -3.93 -9.87
N LEU A 57 2.20 -4.53 -8.88
CA LEU A 57 2.48 -5.92 -8.48
C LEU A 57 2.13 -6.90 -9.63
N PRO A 58 2.73 -8.10 -9.72
CA PRO A 58 2.37 -9.08 -10.75
C PRO A 58 0.87 -9.36 -10.81
N GLY A 59 0.32 -9.36 -12.02
CA GLY A 59 -1.12 -9.47 -12.27
C GLY A 59 -1.89 -8.16 -12.19
N HIS A 60 -1.23 -7.05 -11.85
CA HIS A 60 -1.87 -5.75 -11.66
C HIS A 60 -1.37 -4.72 -12.68
N GLY A 61 -2.25 -3.78 -13.04
CA GLY A 61 -1.91 -2.67 -13.91
C GLY A 61 -1.21 -3.11 -15.20
N ALA A 62 0.04 -2.67 -15.39
CA ALA A 62 0.84 -3.04 -16.57
C ALA A 62 1.79 -4.22 -16.29
N SER A 63 1.77 -4.82 -15.11
CA SER A 63 2.58 -5.99 -14.77
C SER A 63 1.87 -7.28 -15.16
N PRO A 64 2.38 -8.04 -16.14
CA PRO A 64 1.78 -9.29 -16.54
C PRO A 64 2.05 -10.41 -15.53
N GLY A 65 1.33 -11.50 -15.70
CA GLY A 65 1.57 -12.74 -14.96
C GLY A 65 0.60 -12.95 -13.81
N PRO A 66 0.70 -14.10 -13.16
CA PRO A 66 -0.18 -14.38 -12.04
C PRO A 66 0.19 -13.55 -10.81
N SER A 67 -0.83 -13.12 -10.07
CA SER A 67 -0.71 -12.62 -8.70
C SER A 67 -0.29 -13.77 -7.75
N THR A 68 -0.09 -13.46 -6.50
CA THR A 68 0.08 -14.45 -5.44
C THR A 68 -1.00 -14.28 -4.38
N SER A 69 -1.28 -15.33 -3.63
CA SER A 69 -2.20 -15.31 -2.48
C SER A 69 -1.47 -15.31 -1.13
N ASP A 70 -0.26 -14.78 -1.11
CA ASP A 70 0.61 -14.75 0.06
C ASP A 70 1.33 -13.39 0.16
N ILE A 71 1.22 -12.72 1.32
CA ILE A 71 1.87 -11.43 1.57
C ILE A 71 3.38 -11.56 1.57
N SER A 72 3.94 -12.64 2.10
CA SER A 72 5.41 -12.83 2.12
C SER A 72 5.98 -13.01 0.71
N ALA A 73 5.24 -13.68 -0.19
CA ALA A 73 5.63 -13.78 -1.58
C ALA A 73 5.60 -12.43 -2.31
N TYR A 74 4.64 -11.55 -2.00
CA TYR A 74 4.65 -10.18 -2.49
C TYR A 74 5.82 -9.37 -1.89
N SER A 75 6.13 -9.56 -0.62
CA SER A 75 7.28 -8.95 0.04
C SER A 75 8.60 -9.32 -0.64
N GLU A 76 8.79 -10.59 -1.01
CA GLU A 76 9.94 -11.04 -1.81
C GLU A 76 10.00 -10.39 -3.19
N ILE A 77 8.87 -10.19 -3.86
CA ILE A 77 8.81 -9.50 -5.15
C ILE A 77 9.25 -8.03 -5.00
N VAL A 78 8.83 -7.36 -3.92
CA VAL A 78 9.29 -5.99 -3.62
C VAL A 78 10.79 -5.98 -3.34
N ARG A 79 11.33 -6.96 -2.60
CA ARG A 79 12.78 -7.10 -2.39
C ARG A 79 13.53 -7.23 -3.71
N ASP A 80 13.11 -8.15 -4.56
CA ASP A 80 13.75 -8.38 -5.85
C ASP A 80 13.65 -7.14 -6.77
N PHE A 81 12.54 -6.38 -6.67
CA PHE A 81 12.35 -5.13 -7.39
C PHE A 81 13.35 -4.05 -6.95
N VAL A 82 13.50 -3.84 -5.64
CA VAL A 82 14.46 -2.83 -5.13
C VAL A 82 15.91 -3.25 -5.35
N ASP A 83 16.21 -4.54 -5.35
CA ASP A 83 17.52 -5.08 -5.72
C ASP A 83 17.85 -4.81 -7.19
N ALA A 84 16.90 -5.02 -8.09
CA ALA A 84 17.07 -4.74 -9.53
C ALA A 84 17.20 -3.23 -9.84
N LEU A 85 16.67 -2.36 -8.98
CA LEU A 85 16.87 -0.91 -9.03
C LEU A 85 18.14 -0.43 -8.31
N GLU A 86 18.88 -1.34 -7.69
CA GLU A 86 20.07 -1.02 -6.88
C GLU A 86 19.76 0.00 -5.76
N LEU A 87 18.58 -0.11 -5.13
CA LEU A 87 18.17 0.72 -4.00
C LEU A 87 18.61 0.07 -2.68
N PRO A 88 19.75 0.43 -2.10
CA PRO A 88 20.26 -0.23 -0.89
C PRO A 88 19.48 0.14 0.36
N TRP A 89 18.82 1.28 0.37
CA TRP A 89 18.12 1.88 1.50
C TRP A 89 16.98 2.78 1.00
N PHE A 90 15.74 2.57 1.48
CA PHE A 90 14.53 3.26 0.99
C PHE A 90 13.43 3.28 2.04
N LEU A 91 12.41 4.14 1.84
CA LEU A 91 11.14 4.08 2.57
C LEU A 91 10.14 3.27 1.75
N LEU A 92 9.52 2.28 2.39
CA LEU A 92 8.46 1.48 1.77
C LEU A 92 7.09 1.96 2.27
N ALA A 93 6.30 2.53 1.37
CA ALA A 93 4.93 2.98 1.65
C ALA A 93 3.93 2.03 1.01
N GLY A 94 3.00 1.50 1.79
CA GLY A 94 1.98 0.57 1.31
C GLY A 94 0.58 0.97 1.73
N HIS A 95 -0.38 0.84 0.80
CA HIS A 95 -1.80 1.03 1.07
C HIS A 95 -2.49 -0.32 1.23
N SER A 96 -3.30 -0.50 2.27
CA SER A 96 -4.13 -1.70 2.49
C SER A 96 -3.29 -2.99 2.43
N MET A 97 -3.47 -3.85 1.44
CA MET A 97 -2.60 -5.02 1.18
C MET A 97 -1.12 -4.61 1.08
N GLY A 98 -0.82 -3.50 0.40
CA GLY A 98 0.54 -2.95 0.35
C GLY A 98 1.09 -2.59 1.73
N GLY A 99 0.22 -2.19 2.66
CA GLY A 99 0.58 -1.97 4.08
C GLY A 99 0.96 -3.26 4.80
N ALA A 100 0.24 -4.36 4.53
CA ALA A 100 0.62 -5.68 5.04
C ALA A 100 1.97 -6.14 4.46
N ILE A 101 2.21 -5.87 3.15
CA ILE A 101 3.50 -6.14 2.50
C ILE A 101 4.62 -5.32 3.15
N ALA A 102 4.38 -4.04 3.46
CA ALA A 102 5.37 -3.19 4.11
C ALA A 102 5.71 -3.68 5.54
N LEU A 103 4.72 -4.14 6.30
CA LEU A 103 4.93 -4.74 7.62
C LEU A 103 5.72 -6.05 7.52
N ASP A 104 5.36 -6.95 6.61
CA ASP A 104 6.09 -8.19 6.40
C ASP A 104 7.53 -7.95 5.97
N PHE A 105 7.74 -7.02 5.03
CA PHE A 105 9.06 -6.62 4.57
C PHE A 105 9.91 -6.07 5.72
N ALA A 106 9.35 -5.21 6.56
CA ALA A 106 10.07 -4.64 7.72
C ALA A 106 10.44 -5.70 8.76
N LEU A 107 9.60 -6.71 8.94
CA LEU A 107 9.88 -7.84 9.84
C LEU A 107 10.92 -8.83 9.28
N ALA A 108 11.08 -8.91 7.96
CA ALA A 108 12.01 -9.82 7.29
C ALA A 108 13.33 -9.16 6.87
N TYR A 109 13.28 -7.89 6.44
CA TYR A 109 14.39 -7.18 5.79
C TYR A 109 14.61 -5.77 6.36
N ALA A 110 14.48 -5.58 7.68
CA ALA A 110 14.61 -4.28 8.36
C ALA A 110 15.88 -3.50 7.95
N TYR A 111 16.99 -4.21 7.73
CA TYR A 111 18.28 -3.62 7.34
C TYR A 111 18.28 -2.90 5.98
N ARG A 112 17.25 -3.10 5.15
CA ARG A 112 17.06 -2.45 3.85
C ARG A 112 16.23 -1.15 3.94
N LEU A 113 15.61 -0.90 5.08
CA LEU A 113 14.62 0.16 5.21
C LEU A 113 15.13 1.35 6.01
N ALA A 114 14.94 2.54 5.46
CA ALA A 114 14.95 3.78 6.21
C ALA A 114 13.73 3.86 7.14
N ALA A 115 12.57 3.51 6.60
CA ALA A 115 11.29 3.53 7.30
C ALA A 115 10.21 2.77 6.53
N ILE A 116 9.05 2.59 7.16
CA ILE A 116 7.81 2.18 6.48
C ILE A 116 6.71 3.21 6.69
N MET A 117 5.79 3.30 5.73
CA MET A 117 4.50 3.98 5.87
C MET A 117 3.39 3.00 5.54
N VAL A 118 2.45 2.82 6.45
CA VAL A 118 1.29 1.95 6.28
C VAL A 118 0.03 2.81 6.24
N VAL A 119 -0.68 2.79 5.12
CA VAL A 119 -1.90 3.56 4.90
C VAL A 119 -3.08 2.61 4.87
N GLY A 120 -4.03 2.75 5.79
CA GLY A 120 -5.22 1.90 5.85
C GLY A 120 -4.87 0.41 6.04
N GLY A 121 -4.00 0.09 6.99
CA GLY A 121 -3.52 -1.28 7.23
C GLY A 121 -3.76 -1.78 8.65
N GLY A 122 -3.27 -2.98 8.94
CA GLY A 122 -3.36 -3.60 10.25
C GLY A 122 -2.45 -4.82 10.39
N ALA A 123 -2.15 -5.21 11.63
CA ALA A 123 -1.34 -6.39 11.93
C ALA A 123 -2.02 -7.71 11.55
N ARG A 124 -3.33 -7.68 11.41
CA ARG A 124 -4.17 -8.79 10.98
C ARG A 124 -5.24 -8.24 10.04
N MET A 125 -5.34 -8.81 8.83
CA MET A 125 -6.13 -8.26 7.72
C MET A 125 -7.27 -9.19 7.30
N ARG A 126 -8.05 -9.71 8.28
CA ARG A 126 -9.16 -10.62 7.98
C ARG A 126 -10.18 -10.00 7.03
N VAL A 127 -10.38 -10.63 5.88
CA VAL A 127 -11.40 -10.25 4.90
C VAL A 127 -12.71 -10.96 5.22
N ALA A 128 -13.82 -10.24 5.17
CA ALA A 128 -15.14 -10.82 5.42
C ALA A 128 -15.52 -11.84 4.34
N SER A 129 -16.07 -12.99 4.75
CA SER A 129 -16.44 -14.08 3.83
C SER A 129 -17.33 -13.62 2.67
N PRO A 130 -18.34 -12.72 2.85
CA PRO A 130 -19.15 -12.25 1.73
C PRO A 130 -18.35 -11.52 0.64
N LEU A 131 -17.22 -10.86 0.98
CA LEU A 131 -16.35 -10.24 -0.03
C LEU A 131 -15.53 -11.29 -0.78
N LEU A 132 -14.98 -12.30 -0.08
CA LEU A 132 -14.25 -13.40 -0.72
C LEU A 132 -15.15 -14.19 -1.68
N GLU A 133 -16.34 -14.58 -1.23
CA GLU A 133 -17.31 -15.31 -2.04
C GLU A 133 -17.83 -14.46 -3.20
N GLY A 134 -18.13 -13.18 -2.92
CA GLY A 134 -18.68 -12.26 -3.89
C GLY A 134 -17.74 -11.95 -5.05
N VAL A 135 -16.44 -11.86 -4.82
CA VAL A 135 -15.44 -11.67 -5.92
C VAL A 135 -15.52 -12.81 -6.94
N VAL A 136 -15.84 -14.04 -6.48
CA VAL A 136 -15.92 -15.21 -7.36
C VAL A 136 -17.30 -15.34 -8.02
N HIS A 137 -18.37 -15.00 -7.31
CA HIS A 137 -19.75 -15.32 -7.73
C HIS A 137 -20.52 -14.11 -8.26
N ASP A 138 -20.21 -12.89 -7.80
CA ASP A 138 -20.85 -11.64 -8.21
C ASP A 138 -19.86 -10.47 -8.14
N PHE A 139 -18.94 -10.47 -9.08
CA PHE A 139 -17.83 -9.50 -9.14
C PHE A 139 -18.32 -8.06 -9.24
N GLU A 140 -19.36 -7.81 -10.04
CA GLU A 140 -19.92 -6.47 -10.26
C GLU A 140 -20.50 -5.87 -8.98
N ALA A 141 -21.36 -6.61 -8.27
CA ALA A 141 -21.94 -6.14 -7.01
C ALA A 141 -20.88 -6.03 -5.90
N THR A 142 -19.91 -6.96 -5.90
CA THR A 142 -18.87 -6.98 -4.89
C THR A 142 -17.90 -5.79 -5.05
N THR A 143 -17.48 -5.46 -6.27
CA THR A 143 -16.65 -4.28 -6.52
C THR A 143 -17.37 -2.98 -6.19
N ALA A 144 -18.68 -2.90 -6.41
CA ALA A 144 -19.49 -1.77 -5.95
C ALA A 144 -19.51 -1.66 -4.41
N THR A 145 -19.66 -2.78 -3.70
CA THR A 145 -19.62 -2.83 -2.23
C THR A 145 -18.24 -2.43 -1.68
N ILE A 146 -17.16 -2.96 -2.27
CA ILE A 146 -15.79 -2.58 -1.92
C ILE A 146 -15.60 -1.08 -2.10
N THR A 147 -16.06 -0.53 -3.22
CA THR A 147 -15.97 0.91 -3.51
C THR A 147 -16.71 1.73 -2.46
N ASP A 148 -17.94 1.37 -2.12
CA ASP A 148 -18.70 2.10 -1.11
C ASP A 148 -18.00 2.08 0.27
N TYR A 149 -17.40 0.95 0.67
CA TYR A 149 -16.70 0.83 1.93
C TYR A 149 -15.33 1.52 1.95
N SER A 150 -14.75 1.75 0.77
CA SER A 150 -13.41 2.34 0.64
C SER A 150 -13.39 3.87 0.74
N TYR A 151 -14.53 4.53 0.71
CA TYR A 151 -14.63 5.99 0.74
C TYR A 151 -15.48 6.51 1.90
N HIS A 152 -15.22 7.75 2.28
CA HIS A 152 -16.13 8.51 3.11
C HIS A 152 -17.50 8.64 2.41
N PRO A 153 -18.63 8.60 3.14
CA PRO A 153 -19.98 8.70 2.54
C PRO A 153 -20.15 9.91 1.63
N ASP A 154 -19.57 11.06 2.01
CA ASP A 154 -19.69 12.33 1.29
C ASP A 154 -18.68 12.51 0.15
N THR A 155 -17.81 11.52 -0.11
CA THR A 155 -16.89 11.57 -1.24
C THR A 155 -17.65 11.68 -2.57
N PRO A 156 -17.25 12.60 -3.47
CA PRO A 156 -17.93 12.81 -4.74
C PRO A 156 -18.10 11.53 -5.55
N ALA A 157 -19.28 11.34 -6.13
CA ALA A 157 -19.59 10.15 -6.93
C ALA A 157 -18.58 9.91 -8.07
N ALA A 158 -18.06 10.98 -8.68
CA ALA A 158 -17.08 10.89 -9.76
C ALA A 158 -15.75 10.24 -9.31
N GLU A 159 -15.32 10.46 -8.04
CA GLU A 159 -14.12 9.82 -7.48
C GLU A 159 -14.38 8.34 -7.21
N LYS A 160 -15.53 8.03 -6.65
CA LYS A 160 -15.98 6.64 -6.42
C LYS A 160 -16.09 5.86 -7.72
N GLU A 161 -16.62 6.49 -8.77
CA GLU A 161 -16.78 5.86 -10.09
C GLU A 161 -15.45 5.54 -10.76
N LEU A 162 -14.43 6.40 -10.61
CA LEU A 162 -13.10 6.14 -11.13
C LEU A 162 -12.46 4.90 -10.48
N TYR A 163 -12.58 4.79 -9.16
CA TYR A 163 -12.08 3.63 -8.42
C TYR A 163 -12.85 2.35 -8.76
N LEU A 164 -14.18 2.43 -8.83
CA LEU A 164 -15.03 1.31 -9.22
C LEU A 164 -14.65 0.75 -10.59
N ARG A 165 -14.45 1.64 -11.58
CA ARG A 165 -14.00 1.25 -12.90
C ARG A 165 -12.64 0.55 -12.85
N HIS A 166 -11.70 1.04 -12.07
CA HIS A 166 -10.37 0.44 -11.87
C HIS A 166 -10.48 -0.98 -11.30
N LEU A 167 -11.34 -1.17 -10.29
CA LEU A 167 -11.57 -2.50 -9.71
C LEU A 167 -12.21 -3.45 -10.73
N ARG A 168 -13.16 -2.98 -11.55
CA ARG A 168 -13.84 -3.79 -12.56
C ARG A 168 -12.95 -4.17 -13.74
N GLU A 169 -11.93 -3.37 -14.02
CA GLU A 169 -10.90 -3.67 -15.02
C GLU A 169 -9.87 -4.70 -14.52
N SER A 170 -9.80 -4.95 -13.21
CA SER A 170 -8.92 -5.98 -12.67
C SER A 170 -9.44 -7.39 -12.92
N ASP A 171 -8.52 -8.38 -12.99
CA ASP A 171 -8.91 -9.78 -13.08
C ASP A 171 -9.53 -10.23 -11.74
N PRO A 172 -10.76 -10.80 -11.73
CA PRO A 172 -11.37 -11.31 -10.51
C PRO A 172 -10.51 -12.32 -9.76
N HIS A 173 -9.73 -13.15 -10.47
CA HIS A 173 -8.82 -14.12 -9.85
C HIS A 173 -7.66 -13.43 -9.13
N VAL A 174 -7.17 -12.31 -9.66
CA VAL A 174 -6.14 -11.49 -9.01
C VAL A 174 -6.69 -10.89 -7.73
N LEU A 175 -7.85 -10.21 -7.80
CA LEU A 175 -8.48 -9.61 -6.61
C LEU A 175 -8.81 -10.65 -5.54
N TYR A 176 -9.28 -11.84 -5.94
CA TYR A 176 -9.52 -12.95 -5.03
C TYR A 176 -8.23 -13.41 -4.34
N GLY A 177 -7.15 -13.60 -5.11
CA GLY A 177 -5.83 -13.98 -4.58
C GLY A 177 -5.30 -12.95 -3.57
N ASP A 178 -5.45 -11.65 -3.85
CA ASP A 178 -5.09 -10.56 -2.96
C ASP A 178 -5.87 -10.60 -1.65
N PHE A 179 -7.18 -10.83 -1.74
CA PHE A 179 -8.02 -10.95 -0.55
C PHE A 179 -7.68 -12.19 0.28
N VAL A 180 -7.31 -13.31 -0.35
CA VAL A 180 -6.80 -14.50 0.34
C VAL A 180 -5.47 -14.18 1.03
N ALA A 181 -4.54 -13.48 0.35
CA ALA A 181 -3.28 -13.05 0.95
C ALA A 181 -3.52 -12.17 2.20
N CYS A 182 -4.41 -11.17 2.08
CA CYS A 182 -4.82 -10.36 3.23
C CYS A 182 -5.46 -11.19 4.34
N HIS A 183 -6.41 -12.07 4.00
CA HIS A 183 -7.14 -12.88 4.97
C HIS A 183 -6.22 -13.74 5.84
N ASN A 184 -5.17 -14.28 5.25
CA ASN A 184 -4.19 -15.13 5.92
C ASN A 184 -3.10 -14.35 6.67
N PHE A 185 -2.97 -13.03 6.40
CA PHE A 185 -1.95 -12.21 7.02
C PHE A 185 -2.21 -11.96 8.51
N ASP A 186 -1.24 -12.32 9.34
CA ASP A 186 -1.27 -12.12 10.79
C ASP A 186 0.17 -12.01 11.33
N VAL A 187 0.53 -10.82 11.80
CA VAL A 187 1.84 -10.54 12.38
C VAL A 187 1.74 -9.97 13.80
N VAL A 188 0.60 -10.13 14.46
CA VAL A 188 0.32 -9.60 15.80
C VAL A 188 1.43 -9.93 16.77
N ASP A 189 1.84 -11.20 16.87
CA ASP A 189 2.85 -11.66 17.81
C ASP A 189 4.28 -11.20 17.46
N ARG A 190 4.50 -10.73 16.23
CA ARG A 190 5.80 -10.26 15.73
C ARG A 190 5.95 -8.73 15.82
N LEU A 191 4.87 -7.96 16.01
CA LEU A 191 4.93 -6.50 16.08
C LEU A 191 5.96 -5.95 17.07
N PRO A 192 6.10 -6.51 18.29
CA PRO A 192 7.10 -6.02 19.25
C PRO A 192 8.55 -6.13 18.78
N THR A 193 8.82 -6.93 17.75
CA THR A 193 10.15 -7.06 17.14
C THR A 193 10.42 -6.07 16.01
N LEU A 194 9.41 -5.29 15.59
CA LEU A 194 9.54 -4.30 14.55
C LEU A 194 10.25 -3.06 15.07
N THR A 195 11.48 -2.84 14.61
CA THR A 195 12.35 -1.73 15.02
C THR A 195 12.49 -0.66 13.95
N THR A 196 12.01 -0.92 12.74
CA THR A 196 12.01 0.03 11.62
C THR A 196 11.12 1.23 11.96
N PRO A 197 11.59 2.48 11.77
CA PRO A 197 10.74 3.66 11.92
C PRO A 197 9.46 3.52 11.11
N ALA A 198 8.31 3.82 11.70
CA ALA A 198 7.02 3.57 11.08
C ALA A 198 6.07 4.76 11.20
N LEU A 199 5.39 5.09 10.10
CA LEU A 199 4.27 6.03 10.05
C LEU A 199 3.00 5.27 9.69
N PHE A 200 1.99 5.32 10.56
CA PHE A 200 0.67 4.75 10.32
C PHE A 200 -0.30 5.87 9.96
N VAL A 201 -1.04 5.71 8.87
CA VAL A 201 -2.02 6.68 8.38
C VAL A 201 -3.35 5.99 8.15
N CYS A 202 -4.44 6.59 8.64
CA CYS A 202 -5.78 6.02 8.50
C CYS A 202 -6.83 7.12 8.42
N GLY A 203 -7.82 6.97 7.54
CA GLY A 203 -9.02 7.80 7.57
C GLY A 203 -9.89 7.46 8.78
N LEU A 204 -10.45 8.46 9.46
CA LEU A 204 -11.33 8.24 10.62
C LEU A 204 -12.63 7.49 10.25
N GLN A 205 -13.03 7.52 8.99
CA GLN A 205 -14.21 6.84 8.47
C GLN A 205 -13.86 5.58 7.65
N ASP A 206 -12.67 5.02 7.83
CA ASP A 206 -12.25 3.78 7.17
C ASP A 206 -13.10 2.59 7.66
N ARG A 207 -13.91 2.03 6.76
CA ARG A 207 -14.78 0.87 7.04
C ARG A 207 -14.15 -0.47 6.63
N MET A 208 -13.07 -0.44 5.82
CA MET A 208 -12.33 -1.63 5.40
C MET A 208 -11.31 -2.07 6.46
N THR A 209 -10.51 -1.12 6.93
CA THR A 209 -9.54 -1.30 8.01
C THR A 209 -9.73 -0.20 9.06
N PRO A 210 -10.70 -0.36 9.97
CA PRO A 210 -11.07 0.69 10.93
C PRO A 210 -9.88 1.25 11.69
N PRO A 211 -9.95 2.54 12.12
CA PRO A 211 -8.85 3.28 12.76
C PRO A 211 -8.21 2.54 13.94
N GLU A 212 -8.98 1.72 14.64
CA GLU A 212 -8.52 0.90 15.76
C GLU A 212 -7.36 -0.03 15.36
N ARG A 213 -7.28 -0.45 14.08
CA ARG A 213 -6.18 -1.28 13.58
C ARG A 213 -4.88 -0.49 13.48
N SER A 214 -4.92 0.75 12.99
CA SER A 214 -3.76 1.64 12.93
C SER A 214 -3.33 2.12 14.32
N ILE A 215 -4.28 2.40 15.21
CA ILE A 215 -4.04 2.68 16.63
C ILE A 215 -3.37 1.48 17.30
N TYR A 216 -3.83 0.26 17.00
CA TYR A 216 -3.22 -0.95 17.53
C TYR A 216 -1.75 -1.10 17.07
N LEU A 217 -1.47 -0.87 15.78
CA LEU A 217 -0.10 -0.86 15.25
C LEU A 217 0.78 0.15 15.99
N HIS A 218 0.30 1.39 16.13
CA HIS A 218 1.03 2.46 16.82
C HIS A 218 1.34 2.11 18.27
N ASN A 219 0.39 1.54 18.99
CA ASN A 219 0.56 1.16 20.39
C ASN A 219 1.53 -0.01 20.61
N HIS A 220 1.81 -0.82 19.57
CA HIS A 220 2.68 -2.01 19.68
C HIS A 220 4.00 -1.86 18.93
N VAL A 221 4.20 -0.79 18.16
CA VAL A 221 5.44 -0.49 17.46
C VAL A 221 6.11 0.73 18.09
N GLY A 222 7.19 0.51 18.82
CA GLY A 222 7.89 1.57 19.54
C GLY A 222 8.43 2.65 18.61
N GLY A 223 8.24 3.93 18.98
CA GLY A 223 8.75 5.06 18.22
C GLY A 223 8.01 5.35 16.91
N SER A 224 6.90 4.67 16.64
CA SER A 224 6.08 4.95 15.45
C SER A 224 5.31 6.26 15.57
N GLU A 225 4.90 6.82 14.44
CA GLU A 225 3.99 7.96 14.35
C GLU A 225 2.61 7.50 13.84
N LEU A 226 1.55 8.19 14.27
CA LEU A 226 0.18 7.93 13.83
C LEU A 226 -0.47 9.22 13.35
N LEU A 227 -1.05 9.17 12.15
CA LEU A 227 -1.91 10.21 11.59
C LEU A 227 -3.31 9.64 11.36
N LEU A 228 -4.29 10.16 12.10
CA LEU A 228 -5.71 9.92 11.83
C LEU A 228 -6.27 11.13 11.07
N VAL A 229 -6.85 10.88 9.91
CA VAL A 229 -7.31 11.91 8.98
C VAL A 229 -8.83 11.96 9.00
N ASP A 230 -9.38 13.12 9.34
CA ASP A 230 -10.84 13.33 9.30
C ASP A 230 -11.36 13.49 7.87
N ASN A 231 -12.64 13.22 7.67
CA ASN A 231 -13.31 13.27 6.37
C ASN A 231 -12.62 12.39 5.31
N ALA A 232 -12.19 11.19 5.71
CA ALA A 232 -11.58 10.22 4.82
C ALA A 232 -11.90 8.78 5.24
N GLY A 233 -12.14 7.93 4.25
CA GLY A 233 -12.28 6.48 4.39
C GLY A 233 -10.97 5.74 4.19
N HIS A 234 -11.07 4.55 3.60
CA HIS A 234 -9.95 3.64 3.34
C HIS A 234 -8.96 4.20 2.30
N ASN A 235 -9.46 4.89 1.29
CA ASN A 235 -8.64 5.54 0.27
C ASN A 235 -8.16 6.94 0.70
N VAL A 236 -7.75 7.08 1.97
CA VAL A 236 -7.37 8.35 2.59
C VAL A 236 -6.36 9.16 1.77
N MET A 237 -5.42 8.50 1.07
CA MET A 237 -4.46 9.17 0.21
C MET A 237 -5.08 9.78 -1.05
N ILE A 238 -6.26 9.32 -1.48
CA ILE A 238 -7.04 9.90 -2.59
C ILE A 238 -7.93 11.02 -2.06
N GLU A 239 -8.59 10.81 -0.92
CA GLU A 239 -9.56 11.75 -0.35
C GLU A 239 -8.89 12.97 0.29
N GLN A 240 -7.72 12.78 0.91
CA GLN A 240 -6.94 13.84 1.59
C GLN A 240 -5.46 13.82 1.13
N PRO A 241 -5.20 13.98 -0.18
CA PRO A 241 -3.90 13.72 -0.77
C PRO A 241 -2.79 14.63 -0.23
N GLN A 242 -3.13 15.89 0.08
CA GLN A 242 -2.14 16.85 0.58
C GLN A 242 -1.73 16.50 2.02
N GLN A 243 -2.67 16.14 2.89
CA GLN A 243 -2.36 15.77 4.28
C GLN A 243 -1.46 14.52 4.33
N VAL A 244 -1.73 13.53 3.48
CA VAL A 244 -0.92 12.32 3.38
C VAL A 244 0.48 12.63 2.84
N ALA A 245 0.59 13.46 1.79
CA ALA A 245 1.87 13.86 1.23
C ALA A 245 2.72 14.68 2.21
N ASP A 246 2.12 15.63 2.92
CA ASP A 246 2.80 16.48 3.91
C ASP A 246 3.31 15.63 5.10
N SER A 247 2.50 14.66 5.56
CA SER A 247 2.92 13.76 6.64
C SER A 247 4.09 12.87 6.22
N LEU A 248 4.05 12.31 5.01
CA LEU A 248 5.15 11.53 4.47
C LEU A 248 6.42 12.37 4.30
N GLN A 249 6.30 13.60 3.81
CA GLN A 249 7.43 14.51 3.65
C GLN A 249 8.04 14.88 5.01
N ALA A 250 7.22 15.18 6.02
CA ALA A 250 7.68 15.48 7.37
C ALA A 250 8.37 14.27 8.02
N PHE A 251 7.83 13.07 7.79
CA PHE A 251 8.41 11.83 8.30
C PHE A 251 9.75 11.51 7.62
N LEU A 252 9.84 11.64 6.29
CA LEU A 252 11.09 11.49 5.54
C LEU A 252 12.20 12.43 6.05
N ALA A 253 11.87 13.65 6.42
CA ALA A 253 12.86 14.59 6.94
C ALA A 253 13.44 14.17 8.31
N LYS A 254 12.71 13.37 9.09
CA LYS A 254 13.19 12.84 10.38
C LYS A 254 14.06 11.59 10.24
N VAL A 255 13.76 10.74 9.24
CA VAL A 255 14.48 9.47 9.05
C VAL A 255 15.67 9.57 8.10
N ALA A 256 15.87 10.71 7.45
CA ALA A 256 17.04 11.00 6.59
C ALA A 256 18.29 11.39 7.37
N LEU A 257 18.22 11.42 8.69
CA LEU A 257 19.32 11.75 9.60
C LEU A 257 20.00 10.48 10.09
#